data_f0b094d20fbddb2fe5c85170931b6117
#
_entry.id   f0b094d20fbddb2fe5c85170931b6117
#
_cell.length_a   1.000
_cell.length_b   1.000
_cell.length_c   1.000
_cell.angle_alpha   90.00
_cell.angle_beta   90.00
_cell.angle_gamma   90.00
#
_symmetry.space_group_name_H-M   'P 1'
#
loop_
_entity.id
_entity.type
_entity.pdbx_description
1 polymer ?
#
loop_
_entity_poly.entity_id
_entity_poly.type
_entity_poly.pdbx_seq_one_letter_code
_entity_poly.pdbx_strand_id
1 'polypeptide(L)'
;MQVTPIPCLTDNYAYIINDNNSRTVGVVDPSEALPVVAFLKKQNLKLNYILNTHHHFDHIGGNVELKKLYNAKVVGFKGDKHRIPGIDITLENNEKWVFGNSSVKILHIPGHTLGHRSEEHTSELQSRPHLV
;
A
#
# COMPACT_ATOMS: atom_id res chain seq x y z
N MET A 1 5.92 -2.76 13.48
CA MET A 1 5.92 -2.61 12.02
C MET A 1 6.59 -1.30 11.65
N GLN A 2 7.46 -1.32 10.67
CA GLN A 2 8.21 -0.14 10.26
C GLN A 2 7.60 0.45 8.99
N VAL A 3 7.51 1.77 8.91
CA VAL A 3 6.94 2.47 7.77
C VAL A 3 7.97 3.44 7.21
N THR A 4 8.20 3.38 5.91
CA THR A 4 9.17 4.25 5.25
C THR A 4 8.52 4.92 4.04
N PRO A 5 8.50 6.27 3.98
CA PRO A 5 7.97 6.97 2.81
C PRO A 5 8.98 6.96 1.67
N ILE A 6 8.48 6.75 0.45
CA ILE A 6 9.29 6.74 -0.77
C ILE A 6 8.72 7.79 -1.71
N PRO A 7 9.45 8.84 -2.03
CA PRO A 7 8.97 9.86 -2.98
C PRO A 7 8.75 9.25 -4.36
N CYS A 8 7.61 9.54 -4.93
CA CYS A 8 7.24 9.10 -6.27
C CYS A 8 6.68 10.28 -7.04
N LEU A 9 6.97 10.34 -8.33
CA LEU A 9 6.55 11.44 -9.19
C LEU A 9 7.03 12.77 -8.59
N THR A 10 6.24 13.83 -8.75
CA THR A 10 6.64 15.14 -8.23
C THR A 10 6.09 15.38 -6.83
N ASP A 11 4.88 14.92 -6.58
CA ASP A 11 4.16 15.28 -5.35
C ASP A 11 3.61 14.09 -4.57
N ASN A 12 3.96 12.87 -4.93
CA ASN A 12 3.38 11.70 -4.30
C ASN A 12 4.40 10.91 -3.49
N TYR A 13 3.87 10.14 -2.56
CA TYR A 13 4.68 9.21 -1.79
C TYR A 13 4.05 7.83 -1.84
N ALA A 14 4.88 6.82 -2.01
CA ALA A 14 4.52 5.46 -1.66
C ALA A 14 5.04 5.18 -0.26
N TYR A 15 4.49 4.21 0.41
CA TYR A 15 4.95 3.86 1.75
C TYR A 15 5.31 2.39 1.81
N ILE A 16 6.53 2.11 2.21
CA ILE A 16 6.95 0.74 2.45
C ILE A 16 6.57 0.38 3.88
N ILE A 17 5.84 -0.70 4.04
CA ILE A 17 5.55 -1.25 5.36
C ILE A 17 6.27 -2.57 5.50
N ASN A 18 6.92 -2.77 6.61
CA ASN A 18 7.77 -3.91 6.85
C ASN A 18 7.49 -4.50 8.23
N ASP A 19 7.04 -5.73 8.24
CA ASP A 19 6.93 -6.50 9.49
C ASP A 19 8.21 -7.32 9.62
N ASN A 20 9.16 -6.81 10.38
CA ASN A 20 10.48 -7.42 10.50
C ASN A 20 10.44 -8.83 11.08
N ASN A 21 9.48 -9.11 11.93
CA ASN A 21 9.39 -10.42 12.59
C ASN A 21 9.05 -11.52 11.59
N SER A 22 8.17 -11.24 10.65
CA SER A 22 7.74 -12.21 9.65
C SER A 22 8.41 -12.01 8.31
N ARG A 23 9.20 -10.96 8.16
CA ARG A 23 9.82 -10.54 6.91
C ARG A 23 8.79 -10.30 5.80
N THR A 24 7.64 -9.77 6.19
CA THR A 24 6.60 -9.42 5.23
C THR A 24 6.74 -7.96 4.87
N VAL A 25 6.78 -7.69 3.58
CA VAL A 25 6.98 -6.34 3.05
C VAL A 25 5.85 -5.98 2.10
N GLY A 26 5.29 -4.80 2.28
CA GLY A 26 4.26 -4.27 1.40
C GLY A 26 4.61 -2.86 0.98
N VAL A 27 4.02 -2.42 -0.12
CA VAL A 27 4.09 -1.04 -0.56
C VAL A 27 2.68 -0.50 -0.72
N VAL A 28 2.47 0.70 -0.21
CA VAL A 28 1.16 1.36 -0.26
C VAL A 28 1.19 2.41 -1.36
N ASP A 29 0.24 2.31 -2.29
CA ASP A 29 0.01 3.29 -3.35
C ASP A 29 1.24 3.66 -4.18
N PRO A 30 1.91 2.67 -4.80
CA PRO A 30 3.08 2.97 -5.61
C PRO A 30 2.68 3.56 -6.95
N SER A 31 2.87 4.85 -7.13
CA SER A 31 2.59 5.51 -8.39
C SER A 31 3.68 5.25 -9.44
N GLU A 32 4.88 4.91 -8.98
CA GLU A 32 5.98 4.52 -9.86
C GLU A 32 6.69 3.30 -9.28
N ALA A 33 7.18 2.44 -10.16
CA ALA A 33 7.90 1.25 -9.70
C ALA A 33 9.36 1.54 -9.35
N LEU A 34 10.03 2.38 -10.14
CA LEU A 34 11.47 2.57 -10.01
C LEU A 34 11.96 2.99 -8.62
N PRO A 35 11.38 4.01 -7.99
CA PRO A 35 11.84 4.40 -6.66
C PRO A 35 11.65 3.29 -5.63
N VAL A 36 10.57 2.53 -5.77
CA VAL A 36 10.29 1.41 -4.87
C VAL A 36 11.31 0.30 -5.06
N VAL A 37 11.59 -0.05 -6.29
CA VAL A 37 12.58 -1.09 -6.60
C VAL A 37 13.95 -0.69 -6.07
N ALA A 38 14.34 0.57 -6.26
CA ALA A 38 15.62 1.05 -5.77
C ALA A 38 15.74 0.89 -4.25
N PHE A 39 14.70 1.25 -3.53
CA PHE A 39 14.70 1.11 -2.09
C PHE A 39 14.77 -0.35 -1.66
N LEU A 40 13.96 -1.20 -2.27
CA LEU A 40 13.93 -2.62 -1.93
C LEU A 40 15.28 -3.29 -2.16
N LYS A 41 15.93 -2.95 -3.26
CA LYS A 41 17.26 -3.51 -3.56
C LYS A 41 18.30 -3.02 -2.56
N LYS A 42 18.26 -1.75 -2.23
CA LYS A 42 19.20 -1.17 -1.27
C LYS A 42 19.06 -1.82 0.10
N GLN A 43 17.85 -2.14 0.50
CA GLN A 43 17.57 -2.75 1.80
C GLN A 43 17.57 -4.28 1.76
N ASN A 44 17.79 -4.86 0.59
CA ASN A 44 17.76 -6.30 0.40
C ASN A 44 16.42 -6.92 0.84
N LEU A 45 15.33 -6.29 0.39
CA LEU A 45 13.98 -6.73 0.73
C LEU A 45 13.27 -7.26 -0.49
N LYS A 46 12.35 -8.20 -0.28
CA LYS A 46 11.47 -8.72 -1.32
C LYS A 46 10.05 -8.26 -1.03
N LEU A 47 9.36 -7.81 -2.07
CA LEU A 47 8.01 -7.30 -1.94
C LEU A 47 7.01 -8.45 -1.97
N ASN A 48 6.13 -8.49 -0.97
CA ASN A 48 5.09 -9.51 -0.89
C ASN A 48 3.73 -8.99 -1.32
N TYR A 49 3.43 -7.72 -1.00
CA TYR A 49 2.10 -7.16 -1.24
C TYR A 49 2.19 -5.73 -1.76
N ILE A 50 1.21 -5.39 -2.58
CA ILE A 50 0.97 -4.02 -3.05
C ILE A 50 -0.41 -3.66 -2.55
N LEU A 51 -0.50 -2.63 -1.70
CA LEU A 51 -1.76 -2.21 -1.11
C LEU A 51 -2.21 -0.90 -1.75
N ASN A 52 -3.40 -0.89 -2.30
CA ASN A 52 -3.96 0.30 -2.93
C ASN A 52 -5.10 0.84 -2.10
N THR A 53 -4.95 2.07 -1.63
CA THR A 53 -6.01 2.76 -0.92
C THR A 53 -6.91 3.53 -1.88
N HIS A 54 -6.43 3.73 -3.11
CA HIS A 54 -7.16 4.43 -4.18
C HIS A 54 -7.01 3.66 -5.48
N HIS A 55 -7.87 3.99 -6.44
CA HIS A 55 -7.74 3.48 -7.79
C HIS A 55 -7.18 4.52 -8.76
N HIS A 56 -6.82 5.69 -8.27
CA HIS A 56 -6.31 6.77 -9.10
C HIS A 56 -4.96 6.41 -9.69
N PHE A 57 -4.72 6.85 -10.91
CA PHE A 57 -3.48 6.59 -11.61
C PHE A 57 -2.24 6.95 -10.79
N ASP A 58 -2.31 8.04 -10.06
CA ASP A 58 -1.20 8.52 -9.22
C ASP A 58 -0.83 7.53 -8.10
N HIS A 59 -1.69 6.58 -7.83
CA HIS A 59 -1.50 5.67 -6.71
C HIS A 59 -1.38 4.21 -7.12
N ILE A 60 -1.54 3.92 -8.40
CA ILE A 60 -1.47 2.55 -8.89
C ILE A 60 -0.55 2.37 -10.08
N GLY A 61 0.12 3.44 -10.51
CA GLY A 61 0.94 3.39 -11.73
C GLY A 61 2.06 2.35 -11.67
N GLY A 62 2.54 2.01 -10.50
CA GLY A 62 3.60 1.04 -10.35
C GLY A 62 3.15 -0.39 -10.15
N ASN A 63 1.84 -0.63 -10.04
CA ASN A 63 1.31 -1.95 -9.68
C ASN A 63 1.76 -3.06 -10.61
N VAL A 64 1.56 -2.87 -11.91
CA VAL A 64 1.80 -3.92 -12.89
C VAL A 64 3.26 -4.34 -12.89
N GLU A 65 4.14 -3.36 -12.89
CA GLU A 65 5.58 -3.63 -12.95
C GLU A 65 6.08 -4.29 -11.67
N LEU A 66 5.65 -3.78 -10.53
CA LEU A 66 6.05 -4.35 -9.24
C LEU A 66 5.51 -5.77 -9.06
N LYS A 67 4.28 -6.00 -9.48
CA LYS A 67 3.70 -7.33 -9.43
C LYS A 67 4.51 -8.30 -10.27
N LYS A 68 4.92 -7.87 -11.44
CA LYS A 68 5.68 -8.69 -12.36
C LYS A 68 7.08 -9.00 -11.81
N LEU A 69 7.73 -8.00 -11.25
CA LEU A 69 9.10 -8.15 -10.75
C LEU A 69 9.17 -9.02 -9.49
N TYR A 70 8.21 -8.90 -8.61
CA TYR A 70 8.27 -9.55 -7.30
C TYR A 70 7.24 -10.64 -7.10
N ASN A 71 6.36 -10.84 -8.06
CA ASN A 71 5.22 -11.74 -7.91
C ASN A 71 4.39 -11.37 -6.69
N ALA A 72 4.27 -10.08 -6.43
CA ALA A 72 3.54 -9.57 -5.28
C ALA A 72 2.03 -9.61 -5.53
N LYS A 73 1.26 -9.73 -4.47
CA LYS A 73 -0.19 -9.73 -4.56
C LYS A 73 -0.73 -8.33 -4.35
N VAL A 74 -1.71 -7.95 -5.15
CA VAL A 74 -2.33 -6.63 -5.07
C VAL A 74 -3.57 -6.70 -4.19
N VAL A 75 -3.61 -5.83 -3.20
CA VAL A 75 -4.68 -5.77 -2.21
C VAL A 75 -5.36 -4.40 -2.32
N GLY A 76 -6.67 -4.39 -2.36
CA GLY A 76 -7.41 -3.14 -2.44
C GLY A 76 -8.86 -3.30 -2.02
N PHE A 77 -9.62 -2.22 -2.09
CA PHE A 77 -11.04 -2.25 -1.76
C PHE A 77 -11.82 -3.06 -2.79
N LYS A 78 -12.78 -3.80 -2.30
CA LYS A 78 -13.66 -4.59 -3.15
C LYS A 78 -14.40 -3.71 -4.15
N GLY A 79 -14.81 -2.53 -3.74
CA GLY A 79 -15.51 -1.58 -4.61
C GLY A 79 -14.68 -1.10 -5.78
N ASP A 80 -13.36 -1.17 -5.68
CA ASP A 80 -12.44 -0.70 -6.73
C ASP A 80 -11.89 -1.84 -7.58
N LYS A 81 -12.44 -3.03 -7.45
CA LYS A 81 -11.92 -4.22 -8.12
C LYS A 81 -11.77 -4.03 -9.62
N HIS A 82 -12.70 -3.35 -10.26
CA HIS A 82 -12.67 -3.15 -11.71
C HIS A 82 -11.67 -2.08 -12.14
N ARG A 83 -11.17 -1.29 -11.22
CA ARG A 83 -10.31 -0.15 -11.53
C ARG A 83 -8.86 -0.35 -11.17
N ILE A 84 -8.57 -1.40 -10.39
CA ILE A 84 -7.21 -1.67 -9.96
C ILE A 84 -6.68 -2.86 -10.75
N PRO A 85 -5.68 -2.64 -11.62
CA PRO A 85 -5.15 -3.72 -12.46
C PRO A 85 -4.53 -4.83 -11.62
N GLY A 86 -4.91 -6.05 -11.92
CA GLY A 86 -4.28 -7.22 -11.31
C GLY A 86 -4.59 -7.43 -9.84
N ILE A 87 -5.73 -6.90 -9.36
CA ILE A 87 -6.08 -7.06 -7.96
C ILE A 87 -6.29 -8.53 -7.62
N ASP A 88 -5.66 -8.97 -6.55
CA ASP A 88 -5.71 -10.37 -6.09
C ASP A 88 -6.55 -10.54 -4.84
N ILE A 89 -6.49 -9.58 -3.93
CA ILE A 89 -7.18 -9.64 -2.66
C ILE A 89 -8.03 -8.40 -2.50
N THR A 90 -9.32 -8.61 -2.27
CA THR A 90 -10.23 -7.47 -2.07
C THR A 90 -10.67 -7.42 -0.61
N LEU A 91 -10.69 -6.22 -0.06
CA LEU A 91 -11.10 -5.98 1.30
C LEU A 91 -12.28 -5.01 1.33
N GLU A 92 -13.16 -5.22 2.28
CA GLU A 92 -14.22 -4.27 2.52
C GLU A 92 -13.73 -3.19 3.47
N ASN A 93 -14.45 -2.09 3.51
CA ASN A 93 -14.07 -0.99 4.39
C ASN A 93 -14.01 -1.49 5.84
N ASN A 94 -12.93 -1.15 6.52
CA ASN A 94 -12.75 -1.49 7.93
C ASN A 94 -12.49 -2.97 8.19
N GLU A 95 -12.28 -3.75 7.17
CA GLU A 95 -11.96 -5.16 7.31
C GLU A 95 -10.52 -5.31 7.77
N LYS A 96 -10.29 -6.17 8.75
CA LYS A 96 -8.94 -6.47 9.22
C LYS A 96 -8.30 -7.51 8.31
N TRP A 97 -7.04 -7.29 8.00
CA TRP A 97 -6.29 -8.19 7.15
C TRP A 97 -4.93 -8.46 7.81
N VAL A 98 -4.54 -9.72 7.84
CA VAL A 98 -3.28 -10.09 8.49
C VAL A 98 -2.13 -9.85 7.54
N PHE A 99 -1.20 -9.01 7.98
CA PHE A 99 0.01 -8.69 7.24
C PHE A 99 1.18 -9.18 8.07
N GLY A 100 1.71 -10.37 7.72
CA GLY A 100 2.72 -11.00 8.55
C GLY A 100 2.16 -11.32 9.93
N ASN A 101 2.78 -10.76 10.95
CA ASN A 101 2.31 -10.90 12.33
C ASN A 101 1.48 -9.71 12.79
N SER A 102 1.20 -8.79 11.89
CA SER A 102 0.45 -7.57 12.18
C SER A 102 -0.92 -7.61 11.56
N SER A 103 -1.84 -6.83 12.11
CA SER A 103 -3.17 -6.67 11.56
C SER A 103 -3.29 -5.28 10.95
N VAL A 104 -3.81 -5.21 9.75
CA VAL A 104 -3.92 -3.97 8.98
C VAL A 104 -5.36 -3.79 8.54
N LYS A 105 -5.85 -2.55 8.61
CA LYS A 105 -7.15 -2.18 8.06
C LYS A 105 -6.97 -1.09 7.03
N ILE A 106 -7.69 -1.18 5.93
CA ILE A 106 -7.76 -0.13 4.95
C ILE A 106 -9.08 0.59 5.14
N LEU A 107 -9.01 1.89 5.42
CA LEU A 107 -10.18 2.70 5.65
C LEU A 107 -10.51 3.52 4.41
N HIS A 108 -11.75 3.41 3.96
CA HIS A 108 -12.23 4.24 2.88
C HIS A 108 -12.77 5.54 3.48
N ILE A 109 -12.06 6.62 3.26
CA ILE A 109 -12.45 7.92 3.76
C ILE A 109 -12.91 8.75 2.57
N PRO A 110 -14.21 8.99 2.43
CA PRO A 110 -14.71 9.74 1.28
C PRO A 110 -14.27 11.18 1.36
N GLY A 111 -13.83 11.68 0.22
CA GLY A 111 -13.40 13.05 0.11
C GLY A 111 -12.10 13.29 0.83
N HIS A 112 -11.79 14.54 0.97
CA HIS A 112 -10.50 14.96 1.46
C HIS A 112 -10.60 15.62 2.82
N THR A 113 -11.72 15.52 3.43
CA THR A 113 -11.96 16.25 4.66
C THR A 113 -11.54 15.52 5.89
N LEU A 114 -11.08 14.31 5.76
CA LEU A 114 -11.01 13.44 6.89
C LEU A 114 -9.66 12.90 7.24
N GLY A 115 -8.62 13.54 6.73
CA GLY A 115 -7.28 13.11 7.06
C GLY A 115 -6.99 13.14 8.55
N HIS A 116 -7.67 14.01 9.26
CA HIS A 116 -7.46 14.17 10.69
C HIS A 116 -7.96 12.98 11.51
N ARG A 117 -8.54 12.02 10.89
CA ARG A 117 -9.11 10.90 11.63
C ARG A 117 -8.16 9.76 11.82
N SER A 118 -6.97 9.92 11.37
CA SER A 118 -6.02 8.82 11.30
C SER A 118 -5.24 8.59 12.57
N GLU A 119 -5.45 9.37 13.57
CA GLU A 119 -4.52 9.45 14.66
C GLU A 119 -4.52 8.29 15.63
N GLU A 120 -5.47 7.41 15.57
CA GLU A 120 -5.61 6.50 16.67
C GLU A 120 -4.88 5.20 16.58
N HIS A 121 -4.53 4.76 15.41
CA HIS A 121 -4.03 3.39 15.26
C HIS A 121 -2.86 3.30 14.34
N THR A 122 -1.88 2.54 14.74
CA THR A 122 -0.65 2.40 13.98
C THR A 122 -0.76 1.42 12.82
N SER A 123 -1.79 0.62 12.77
CA SER A 123 -1.93 -0.36 11.70
C SER A 123 -3.08 -0.08 10.77
N GLU A 124 -3.58 1.15 10.76
CA GLU A 124 -4.63 1.55 9.84
C GLU A 124 -4.06 2.30 8.66
N LEU A 125 -4.58 1.98 7.48
CA LEU A 125 -4.25 2.67 6.24
C LEU A 125 -5.51 3.32 5.73
N GLN A 126 -5.40 4.57 5.33
CA GLN A 126 -6.55 5.33 4.83
C GLN A 126 -6.55 5.34 3.32
N SER A 127 -7.69 5.71 2.72
CA SER A 127 -7.81 5.79 1.28
C SER A 127 -6.93 6.87 0.66
N ARG A 128 -6.41 7.77 1.47
CA ARG A 128 -5.38 8.71 1.04
C ARG A 128 -4.05 8.16 1.50
N PRO A 129 -2.93 8.55 0.87
CA PRO A 129 -1.62 8.03 1.26
C PRO A 129 -1.20 8.62 2.61
N HIS A 130 -1.86 8.19 3.64
CA HIS A 130 -1.67 8.69 4.98
C HIS A 130 -1.67 7.51 5.94
N LEU A 131 -0.55 7.29 6.60
CA LEU A 131 -0.39 6.17 7.51
C LEU A 131 -0.54 6.63 8.95
N VAL A 132 -1.14 5.80 9.72
CA VAL A 132 -1.42 6.08 11.11
C VAL A 132 -0.38 5.47 12.00
#